data_1ba7e60eec8e14729539c30c303342ad
#
_entry.id   1ba7e60eec8e14729539c30c303342ad
#
_cell.length_a   1.000
_cell.length_b   1.000
_cell.length_c   1.000
_cell.angle_alpha   90.00
_cell.angle_beta   90.00
_cell.angle_gamma   90.00
#
_symmetry.space_group_name_H-M   'P 1'
#
loop_
_entity.id
_entity.type
_entity.pdbx_description
1 polymer ?
#
loop_
_entity_poly.entity_id
_entity_poly.type
_entity_poly.pdbx_seq_one_letter_code
_entity_poly.pdbx_strand_id
1 'polypeptide(L)'
;LEEALLIKEKHGGEVVACSLGKETASQILKDAMAKGADRSIFISDEKFENLDILSIGKIFVSALKNEKFDLILSGLQSDDQGNSQLGMILSELLNMSHASLAMETEILNDNAIKVKRELENGWFQWTELSLPSSISIQSGINTPRYATLKGIMMVKNKKTDTFNSQDLNAENITPLVNLENLYVPVKSKETRFIDGSTNEIIEKLTNVLKNEIK
;
A
#
# COMPACT_ATOMS: atom_id res chain seq x y z
N LEU A 1 4.80 3.25 -7.90
CA LEU A 1 4.98 4.18 -9.04
C LEU A 1 6.10 3.70 -9.97
N GLU A 2 7.34 3.45 -9.48
CA GLU A 2 8.46 3.06 -10.36
C GLU A 2 8.12 1.83 -11.18
N GLU A 3 7.55 0.79 -10.57
CA GLU A 3 7.14 -0.41 -11.28
C GLU A 3 6.13 -0.12 -12.40
N ALA A 4 5.14 0.73 -12.13
CA ALA A 4 4.18 1.16 -13.15
C ALA A 4 4.86 1.87 -14.33
N LEU A 5 5.86 2.71 -14.05
CA LEU A 5 6.62 3.42 -15.09
C LEU A 5 7.47 2.46 -15.92
N LEU A 6 8.12 1.47 -15.30
CA LEU A 6 8.90 0.44 -16.00
C LEU A 6 8.01 -0.43 -16.89
N ILE A 7 6.84 -0.84 -16.41
CA ILE A 7 5.86 -1.57 -17.22
C ILE A 7 5.43 -0.72 -18.43
N LYS A 8 5.08 0.56 -18.20
CA LYS A 8 4.72 1.47 -19.29
C LYS A 8 5.84 1.66 -20.31
N GLU A 9 7.07 1.81 -19.88
CA GLU A 9 8.23 1.98 -20.78
C GLU A 9 8.43 0.76 -21.68
N LYS A 10 8.12 -0.42 -21.19
CA LYS A 10 8.31 -1.70 -21.90
C LYS A 10 7.10 -2.06 -22.79
N HIS A 11 5.88 -1.79 -22.33
CA HIS A 11 4.66 -2.30 -22.94
C HIS A 11 3.73 -1.18 -23.45
N GLY A 12 4.02 0.09 -23.17
CA GLY A 12 3.14 1.21 -23.46
C GLY A 12 2.06 1.38 -22.39
N GLY A 13 1.05 2.19 -22.71
CA GLY A 13 -0.08 2.46 -21.83
C GLY A 13 0.01 3.77 -21.07
N GLU A 14 -0.90 3.97 -20.12
CA GLU A 14 -1.03 5.16 -19.30
C GLU A 14 -0.77 4.82 -17.82
N VAL A 15 -0.04 5.69 -17.12
CA VAL A 15 0.15 5.59 -15.66
C VAL A 15 -0.59 6.71 -14.97
N VAL A 16 -1.56 6.36 -14.15
CA VAL A 16 -2.38 7.29 -13.36
C VAL A 16 -1.99 7.19 -11.89
N ALA A 17 -1.55 8.30 -11.30
CA ALA A 17 -1.28 8.36 -9.87
C ALA A 17 -2.57 8.73 -9.11
N CYS A 18 -2.95 7.91 -8.13
CA CYS A 18 -4.15 8.17 -7.32
C CYS A 18 -3.78 8.30 -5.84
N SER A 19 -4.35 9.28 -5.16
CA SER A 19 -4.16 9.48 -3.71
C SER A 19 -5.42 10.00 -3.06
N LEU A 20 -5.68 9.50 -1.84
CA LEU A 20 -6.69 10.02 -0.94
C LEU A 20 -5.99 10.66 0.26
N GLY A 21 -6.32 11.89 0.60
CA GLY A 21 -5.73 12.57 1.73
C GLY A 21 -6.09 14.04 1.83
N LYS A 22 -5.47 14.72 2.78
CA LYS A 22 -5.58 16.16 2.94
C LYS A 22 -4.97 16.91 1.74
N GLU A 23 -5.23 18.20 1.63
CA GLU A 23 -4.69 19.02 0.53
C GLU A 23 -3.16 18.89 0.37
N THR A 24 -2.45 18.66 1.46
CA THR A 24 -1.00 18.41 1.42
C THR A 24 -0.61 17.18 0.57
N ALA A 25 -1.49 16.20 0.42
CA ALA A 25 -1.25 15.03 -0.42
C ALA A 25 -1.24 15.35 -1.92
N SER A 26 -1.76 16.51 -2.34
CA SER A 26 -1.68 16.98 -3.72
C SER A 26 -0.24 17.11 -4.21
N GLN A 27 0.70 17.44 -3.32
CA GLN A 27 2.12 17.53 -3.65
C GLN A 27 2.71 16.17 -4.05
N ILE A 28 2.27 15.09 -3.41
CA ILE A 28 2.71 13.71 -3.73
C ILE A 28 2.31 13.34 -5.17
N LEU A 29 1.11 13.77 -5.60
CA LEU A 29 0.65 13.55 -6.97
C LEU A 29 1.46 14.36 -7.99
N LYS A 30 1.81 15.59 -7.66
CA LYS A 30 2.71 16.41 -8.50
C LYS A 30 4.09 15.76 -8.64
N ASP A 31 4.63 15.20 -7.57
CA ASP A 31 5.91 14.49 -7.59
C ASP A 31 5.82 13.20 -8.42
N ALA A 32 4.71 12.46 -8.33
CA ALA A 32 4.46 11.30 -9.16
C ALA A 32 4.38 11.66 -10.65
N MET A 33 3.68 12.74 -10.98
CA MET A 33 3.60 13.25 -12.36
C MET A 33 4.95 13.78 -12.86
N ALA A 34 5.75 14.40 -12.00
CA ALA A 34 7.10 14.84 -12.35
C ALA A 34 8.04 13.67 -12.66
N LYS A 35 7.84 12.51 -12.03
CA LYS A 35 8.58 11.27 -12.28
C LYS A 35 8.11 10.51 -13.51
N GLY A 36 6.92 10.80 -14.06
CA GLY A 36 6.48 10.19 -15.30
C GLY A 36 5.03 9.73 -15.37
N ALA A 37 4.25 9.78 -14.28
CA ALA A 37 2.82 9.52 -14.35
C ALA A 37 2.15 10.52 -15.31
N ASP A 38 1.18 10.07 -16.10
CA ASP A 38 0.57 10.87 -17.16
C ASP A 38 -0.45 11.86 -16.63
N ARG A 39 -1.25 11.44 -15.69
CA ARG A 39 -2.25 12.25 -14.96
C ARG A 39 -2.40 11.76 -13.53
N SER A 40 -3.24 12.43 -12.78
CA SER A 40 -3.51 12.03 -11.41
C SER A 40 -5.00 12.11 -11.06
N ILE A 41 -5.39 11.36 -10.03
CA ILE A 41 -6.68 11.41 -9.37
C ILE A 41 -6.44 11.79 -7.90
N PHE A 42 -7.02 12.89 -7.48
CA PHE A 42 -6.93 13.37 -6.11
C PHE A 42 -8.29 13.27 -5.43
N ILE A 43 -8.33 12.57 -4.31
CA ILE A 43 -9.54 12.38 -3.51
C ILE A 43 -9.33 13.09 -2.18
N SER A 44 -10.14 14.11 -1.88
CA SER A 44 -9.97 14.90 -0.66
C SER A 44 -11.30 15.45 -0.15
N ASP A 45 -11.56 15.21 1.13
CA ASP A 45 -12.67 15.77 1.88
C ASP A 45 -12.38 15.63 3.38
N GLU A 46 -12.78 16.59 4.20
CA GLU A 46 -12.66 16.51 5.67
C GLU A 46 -13.42 15.30 6.24
N LYS A 47 -14.53 14.89 5.59
CA LYS A 47 -15.31 13.71 5.97
C LYS A 47 -14.56 12.38 5.82
N PHE A 48 -13.45 12.37 5.11
CA PHE A 48 -12.63 11.18 4.91
C PHE A 48 -11.54 10.99 5.97
N GLU A 49 -11.46 11.91 6.93
CA GLU A 49 -10.57 11.77 8.07
C GLU A 49 -11.04 10.67 9.03
N ASN A 50 -10.10 9.93 9.59
CA ASN A 50 -10.33 8.87 10.58
C ASN A 50 -11.24 7.71 10.13
N LEU A 51 -11.33 7.47 8.82
CA LEU A 51 -12.02 6.31 8.28
C LEU A 51 -11.15 5.05 8.40
N ASP A 52 -11.81 3.90 8.55
CA ASP A 52 -11.15 2.61 8.47
C ASP A 52 -10.74 2.26 7.03
N ILE A 53 -9.84 1.29 6.89
CA ILE A 53 -9.27 0.93 5.60
C ILE A 53 -10.31 0.40 4.60
N LEU A 54 -11.38 -0.24 5.06
CA LEU A 54 -12.47 -0.70 4.19
C LEU A 54 -13.27 0.48 3.64
N SER A 55 -13.56 1.47 4.47
CA SER A 55 -14.23 2.70 4.06
C SER A 55 -13.38 3.49 3.06
N ILE A 56 -12.07 3.58 3.29
CA ILE A 56 -11.10 4.15 2.35
C ILE A 56 -11.13 3.39 1.02
N GLY A 57 -11.11 2.05 1.05
CA GLY A 57 -11.21 1.23 -0.15
C GLY A 57 -12.49 1.49 -0.96
N LYS A 58 -13.64 1.62 -0.31
CA LYS A 58 -14.92 1.98 -0.96
C LYS A 58 -14.88 3.34 -1.64
N ILE A 59 -14.21 4.33 -1.03
CA ILE A 59 -14.03 5.66 -1.61
C ILE A 59 -13.17 5.57 -2.88
N PHE A 60 -12.04 4.85 -2.82
CA PHE A 60 -11.21 4.61 -4.01
C PHE A 60 -12.02 3.97 -5.14
N VAL A 61 -12.78 2.92 -4.83
CA VAL A 61 -13.63 2.24 -5.82
C VAL A 61 -14.64 3.20 -6.44
N SER A 62 -15.27 4.07 -5.66
CA SER A 62 -16.19 5.09 -6.17
C SER A 62 -15.51 6.07 -7.13
N ALA A 63 -14.27 6.46 -6.84
CA ALA A 63 -13.49 7.34 -7.72
C ALA A 63 -13.02 6.62 -8.99
N LEU A 64 -12.73 5.31 -8.91
CA LEU A 64 -12.18 4.53 -9.99
C LEU A 64 -13.22 3.83 -10.88
N LYS A 65 -14.50 3.81 -10.49
CA LYS A 65 -15.57 3.03 -11.17
C LYS A 65 -15.75 3.33 -12.66
N ASN A 66 -15.40 4.53 -13.10
CA ASN A 66 -15.51 4.95 -14.52
C ASN A 66 -14.21 4.76 -15.29
N GLU A 67 -13.16 4.33 -14.62
CA GLU A 67 -11.86 4.03 -15.22
C GLU A 67 -11.78 2.55 -15.62
N LYS A 68 -11.02 2.28 -16.67
CA LYS A 68 -10.75 0.91 -17.13
C LYS A 68 -9.27 0.63 -16.94
N PHE A 69 -8.90 0.21 -15.74
CA PHE A 69 -7.53 -0.17 -15.44
C PHE A 69 -7.31 -1.66 -15.68
N ASP A 70 -6.23 -1.99 -16.36
CA ASP A 70 -5.73 -3.37 -16.47
C ASP A 70 -4.98 -3.77 -15.20
N LEU A 71 -4.35 -2.79 -14.52
CA LEU A 71 -3.48 -3.05 -13.38
C LEU A 71 -3.60 -1.94 -12.32
N ILE A 72 -3.79 -2.32 -11.07
CA ILE A 72 -3.68 -1.45 -9.90
C ILE A 72 -2.44 -1.86 -9.12
N LEU A 73 -1.48 -0.93 -8.94
CA LEU A 73 -0.29 -1.13 -8.13
C LEU A 73 -0.37 -0.28 -6.87
N SER A 74 -0.42 -0.92 -5.72
CA SER A 74 -0.37 -0.26 -4.41
C SER A 74 0.94 -0.56 -3.69
N GLY A 75 1.28 0.25 -2.68
CA GLY A 75 2.26 -0.15 -1.69
C GLY A 75 1.73 -1.29 -0.84
N LEU A 76 2.63 -2.11 -0.28
CA LEU A 76 2.24 -3.18 0.62
C LEU A 76 1.67 -2.60 1.92
N GLN A 77 2.39 -1.68 2.55
CA GLN A 77 2.10 -1.18 3.88
C GLN A 77 2.61 0.26 4.03
N SER A 78 1.86 1.10 4.71
CA SER A 78 2.32 2.42 5.13
C SER A 78 2.97 2.37 6.51
N ASP A 79 3.95 3.25 6.75
CA ASP A 79 4.69 3.29 8.01
C ASP A 79 3.86 3.84 9.18
N ASP A 80 2.79 4.60 8.89
CA ASP A 80 1.90 5.22 9.89
C ASP A 80 0.80 4.26 10.36
N GLN A 81 -0.09 3.85 9.48
CA GLN A 81 -1.25 3.01 9.85
C GLN A 81 -0.97 1.52 9.80
N GLY A 82 -0.07 1.06 8.94
CA GLY A 82 0.35 -0.33 8.87
C GLY A 82 -0.72 -1.34 8.47
N ASN A 83 -1.81 -0.93 7.83
CA ASN A 83 -2.95 -1.78 7.55
C ASN A 83 -2.67 -2.93 6.58
N SER A 84 -1.80 -2.74 5.59
CA SER A 84 -1.41 -3.75 4.58
C SER A 84 -2.57 -4.39 3.79
N GLN A 85 -3.72 -3.73 3.68
CA GLN A 85 -4.96 -4.32 3.19
C GLN A 85 -5.51 -3.64 1.93
N LEU A 86 -5.11 -2.41 1.62
CA LEU A 86 -5.76 -1.60 0.58
C LEU A 86 -5.79 -2.30 -0.78
N GLY A 87 -4.68 -2.86 -1.23
CA GLY A 87 -4.60 -3.57 -2.52
C GLY A 87 -5.55 -4.75 -2.61
N MET A 88 -5.71 -5.51 -1.50
CA MET A 88 -6.64 -6.64 -1.41
C MET A 88 -8.09 -6.19 -1.41
N ILE A 89 -8.42 -5.14 -0.66
CA ILE A 89 -9.76 -4.56 -0.61
C ILE A 89 -10.17 -4.04 -1.99
N LEU A 90 -9.28 -3.36 -2.69
CA LEU A 90 -9.54 -2.88 -4.05
C LEU A 90 -9.78 -4.03 -5.02
N SER A 91 -9.00 -5.11 -4.94
CA SER A 91 -9.18 -6.27 -5.81
C SER A 91 -10.55 -6.92 -5.62
N GLU A 92 -10.97 -7.13 -4.38
CA GLU A 92 -12.27 -7.72 -4.06
C GLU A 92 -13.43 -6.83 -4.53
N LEU A 93 -13.39 -5.54 -4.18
CA LEU A 93 -14.47 -4.60 -4.51
C LEU A 93 -14.57 -4.30 -6.02
N LEU A 94 -13.48 -4.44 -6.77
CA LEU A 94 -13.43 -4.25 -8.23
C LEU A 94 -13.50 -5.57 -9.01
N ASN A 95 -13.62 -6.70 -8.33
CA ASN A 95 -13.63 -8.04 -8.91
C ASN A 95 -12.40 -8.31 -9.80
N MET A 96 -11.21 -7.99 -9.28
CA MET A 96 -9.91 -8.17 -9.92
C MET A 96 -9.16 -9.34 -9.27
N SER A 97 -8.32 -10.03 -10.04
CA SER A 97 -7.35 -10.96 -9.46
C SER A 97 -6.29 -10.21 -8.64
N HIS A 98 -5.60 -10.87 -7.70
CA HIS A 98 -4.65 -10.15 -6.85
C HIS A 98 -3.42 -10.95 -6.43
N ALA A 99 -2.36 -10.22 -6.11
CA ALA A 99 -1.20 -10.72 -5.38
C ALA A 99 -0.66 -9.64 -4.42
N SER A 100 -0.10 -10.08 -3.30
CA SER A 100 0.61 -9.23 -2.35
C SER A 100 2.09 -9.61 -2.27
N LEU A 101 2.91 -8.72 -1.66
CA LEU A 101 4.34 -8.95 -1.46
C LEU A 101 5.11 -9.14 -2.78
N ALA A 102 4.74 -8.39 -3.82
CA ALA A 102 5.36 -8.52 -5.14
C ALA A 102 6.80 -7.97 -5.15
N MET A 103 7.74 -8.83 -5.54
CA MET A 103 9.17 -8.53 -5.68
C MET A 103 9.63 -8.51 -7.14
N GLU A 104 8.79 -8.98 -8.06
CA GLU A 104 9.04 -8.95 -9.50
C GLU A 104 7.72 -9.12 -10.25
N THR A 105 7.57 -8.45 -11.39
CA THR A 105 6.41 -8.61 -12.26
C THR A 105 6.84 -8.84 -13.70
N GLU A 106 6.06 -9.65 -14.43
CA GLU A 106 6.28 -9.95 -15.83
C GLU A 106 4.94 -10.00 -16.56
N ILE A 107 4.71 -9.08 -17.50
CA ILE A 107 3.54 -9.13 -18.38
C ILE A 107 3.74 -10.28 -19.36
N LEU A 108 2.87 -11.29 -19.30
CA LEU A 108 2.93 -12.46 -20.19
C LEU A 108 2.25 -12.17 -21.52
N ASN A 109 1.11 -11.52 -21.48
CA ASN A 109 0.31 -11.12 -22.65
C ASN A 109 -0.76 -10.11 -22.19
N ASP A 110 -1.67 -9.72 -23.10
CA ASP A 110 -2.73 -8.74 -22.83
C ASP A 110 -3.75 -9.17 -21.76
N ASN A 111 -3.74 -10.43 -21.33
CA ASN A 111 -4.70 -10.98 -20.36
C ASN A 111 -4.07 -11.55 -19.09
N ALA A 112 -2.73 -11.55 -19.00
CA ALA A 112 -2.05 -12.21 -17.89
C ALA A 112 -0.76 -11.52 -17.48
N ILE A 113 -0.53 -11.50 -16.16
CA ILE A 113 0.70 -11.04 -15.52
C ILE A 113 1.20 -12.12 -14.56
N LYS A 114 2.52 -12.32 -14.53
CA LYS A 114 3.19 -13.20 -13.60
C LYS A 114 3.87 -12.38 -12.52
N VAL A 115 3.70 -12.78 -11.26
CA VAL A 115 4.16 -12.05 -10.08
C VAL A 115 4.99 -12.96 -9.21
N LYS A 116 6.19 -12.52 -8.85
CA LYS A 116 7.03 -13.16 -7.85
C LYS A 116 6.72 -12.56 -6.49
N ARG A 117 6.20 -13.38 -5.59
CA ARG A 117 5.82 -12.99 -4.24
C ARG A 117 6.88 -13.42 -3.25
N GLU A 118 7.22 -12.55 -2.31
CA GLU A 118 8.01 -12.91 -1.15
C GLU A 118 7.18 -13.72 -0.15
N LEU A 119 7.75 -14.79 0.37
CA LEU A 119 7.18 -15.64 1.40
C LEU A 119 8.09 -15.66 2.63
N GLU A 120 7.68 -16.35 3.67
CA GLU A 120 8.46 -16.51 4.89
C GLU A 120 9.78 -17.27 4.63
N ASN A 121 10.77 -17.05 5.48
CA ASN A 121 12.08 -17.71 5.46
C ASN A 121 12.88 -17.57 4.15
N GLY A 122 12.67 -16.47 3.40
CA GLY A 122 13.41 -16.19 2.16
C GLY A 122 12.93 -17.00 0.95
N TRP A 123 11.78 -17.65 1.04
CA TRP A 123 11.15 -18.32 -0.11
C TRP A 123 10.44 -17.33 -1.00
N PHE A 124 10.28 -17.69 -2.26
CA PHE A 124 9.50 -16.94 -3.26
C PHE A 124 8.52 -17.87 -3.97
N GLN A 125 7.38 -17.32 -4.35
CA GLN A 125 6.38 -17.99 -5.15
C GLN A 125 6.11 -17.18 -6.42
N TRP A 126 6.14 -17.85 -7.56
CA TRP A 126 5.61 -17.30 -8.80
C TRP A 126 4.12 -17.64 -8.93
N THR A 127 3.31 -16.64 -9.20
CA THR A 127 1.87 -16.76 -9.40
C THR A 127 1.48 -16.05 -10.69
N GLU A 128 0.65 -16.69 -11.50
CA GLU A 128 0.03 -16.07 -12.67
C GLU A 128 -1.34 -15.54 -12.29
N LEU A 129 -1.63 -14.31 -12.73
CA LEU A 129 -2.89 -13.62 -12.50
C LEU A 129 -3.50 -13.23 -13.84
N SER A 130 -4.82 -13.37 -13.94
CA SER A 130 -5.58 -12.77 -15.05
C SER A 130 -5.65 -11.25 -14.87
N LEU A 131 -5.55 -10.51 -15.97
CA LEU A 131 -5.88 -9.08 -15.97
C LEU A 131 -7.40 -8.89 -16.16
N PRO A 132 -8.01 -7.88 -15.52
CA PRO A 132 -7.39 -6.88 -14.65
C PRO A 132 -6.98 -7.44 -13.28
N SER A 133 -5.89 -6.90 -12.70
CA SER A 133 -5.38 -7.34 -11.39
C SER A 133 -4.94 -6.19 -10.49
N SER A 134 -4.96 -6.44 -9.17
CA SER A 134 -4.44 -5.53 -8.14
C SER A 134 -3.25 -6.17 -7.43
N ILE A 135 -2.11 -5.49 -7.40
CA ILE A 135 -0.86 -6.02 -6.86
C ILE A 135 -0.29 -5.08 -5.81
N SER A 136 -0.01 -5.61 -4.62
CA SER A 136 0.72 -4.87 -3.57
C SER A 136 2.21 -5.11 -3.70
N ILE A 137 2.94 -4.03 -3.90
CA ILE A 137 4.38 -4.01 -4.15
C ILE A 137 5.16 -4.02 -2.83
N GLN A 138 6.10 -4.97 -2.70
CA GLN A 138 7.04 -5.03 -1.61
C GLN A 138 8.19 -4.05 -1.83
N SER A 139 8.79 -3.57 -0.75
CA SER A 139 10.00 -2.74 -0.81
C SER A 139 11.17 -3.52 -1.43
N GLY A 140 11.99 -2.83 -2.23
CA GLY A 140 13.16 -3.42 -2.87
C GLY A 140 12.94 -4.03 -4.26
N ILE A 141 11.70 -4.03 -4.78
CA ILE A 141 11.42 -4.49 -6.16
C ILE A 141 12.22 -3.69 -7.21
N ASN A 142 12.37 -2.40 -7.01
CA ASN A 142 13.18 -1.51 -7.86
C ASN A 142 13.69 -0.29 -7.10
N THR A 143 14.61 0.46 -7.72
CA THR A 143 15.12 1.73 -7.19
C THR A 143 14.33 2.88 -7.81
N PRO A 144 13.56 3.65 -7.01
CA PRO A 144 12.77 4.77 -7.53
C PRO A 144 13.62 5.83 -8.20
N ARG A 145 13.19 6.31 -9.37
CA ARG A 145 13.84 7.42 -10.09
C ARG A 145 13.60 8.77 -9.43
N TYR A 146 14.50 9.69 -9.68
CA TYR A 146 14.31 11.11 -9.36
C TYR A 146 13.57 11.82 -10.49
N ALA A 147 12.80 12.86 -10.13
CA ALA A 147 12.18 13.73 -11.13
C ALA A 147 13.23 14.53 -11.89
N THR A 148 13.10 14.60 -13.21
CA THR A 148 13.94 15.47 -14.04
C THR A 148 13.42 16.91 -14.04
N LEU A 149 14.27 17.90 -14.32
CA LEU A 149 13.83 19.29 -14.49
C LEU A 149 12.72 19.43 -15.53
N LYS A 150 12.84 18.71 -16.65
CA LYS A 150 11.79 18.66 -17.68
C LYS A 150 10.48 18.09 -17.12
N GLY A 151 10.57 17.00 -16.36
CA GLY A 151 9.41 16.39 -15.71
C GLY A 151 8.70 17.36 -14.76
N ILE A 152 9.44 18.05 -13.90
CA ILE A 152 8.90 19.06 -12.99
C ILE A 152 8.20 20.20 -13.75
N MET A 153 8.81 20.70 -14.82
CA MET A 153 8.20 21.76 -15.64
C MET A 153 6.94 21.32 -16.37
N MET A 154 6.84 20.03 -16.72
CA MET A 154 5.68 19.50 -17.45
C MET A 154 4.47 19.23 -16.57
N VAL A 155 4.62 19.15 -15.24
CA VAL A 155 3.49 18.88 -14.31
C VAL A 155 2.32 19.83 -14.50
N LYS A 156 2.59 21.12 -14.74
CA LYS A 156 1.55 22.14 -14.97
C LYS A 156 0.63 21.86 -16.17
N ASN A 157 1.06 21.00 -17.08
CA ASN A 157 0.31 20.64 -18.28
C ASN A 157 -0.42 19.29 -18.12
N LYS A 158 -0.23 18.60 -17.00
CA LYS A 158 -0.84 17.30 -16.72
C LYS A 158 -2.16 17.49 -15.96
N LYS A 159 -3.13 16.64 -16.29
CA LYS A 159 -4.46 16.69 -15.69
C LYS A 159 -4.45 16.08 -14.29
N THR A 160 -5.18 16.72 -13.37
CA THR A 160 -5.56 16.14 -12.08
C THR A 160 -7.08 16.17 -11.98
N ASP A 161 -7.70 15.01 -11.87
CA ASP A 161 -9.13 14.89 -11.57
C ASP A 161 -9.27 14.92 -10.04
N THR A 162 -10.12 15.82 -9.52
CA THR A 162 -10.32 15.96 -8.07
C THR A 162 -11.74 15.55 -7.72
N PHE A 163 -11.88 14.76 -6.66
CA PHE A 163 -13.16 14.28 -6.15
C PHE A 163 -13.29 14.55 -4.65
N ASN A 164 -14.48 15.00 -4.24
CA ASN A 164 -14.89 15.12 -2.85
C ASN A 164 -15.99 14.10 -2.48
N SER A 165 -16.53 14.16 -1.29
CA SER A 165 -17.55 13.23 -0.81
C SER A 165 -18.85 13.29 -1.61
N GLN A 166 -19.23 14.46 -2.12
CA GLN A 166 -20.46 14.63 -2.93
C GLN A 166 -20.28 14.04 -4.32
N ASP A 167 -19.15 14.27 -4.97
CA ASP A 167 -18.82 13.73 -6.29
C ASP A 167 -18.85 12.19 -6.31
N LEU A 168 -18.49 11.58 -5.17
CA LEU A 168 -18.39 10.13 -5.01
C LEU A 168 -19.63 9.49 -4.39
N ASN A 169 -20.66 10.26 -4.01
CA ASN A 169 -21.80 9.81 -3.21
C ASN A 169 -21.35 9.10 -1.91
N ALA A 170 -20.31 9.61 -1.29
CA ALA A 170 -19.63 9.02 -0.14
C ALA A 170 -19.83 9.84 1.16
N GLU A 171 -20.86 10.67 1.22
CA GLU A 171 -21.11 11.60 2.33
C GLU A 171 -21.49 10.91 3.64
N ASN A 172 -22.02 9.68 3.55
CA ASN A 172 -22.56 8.92 4.69
C ASN A 172 -21.78 7.61 4.92
N ILE A 173 -20.50 7.56 4.54
CA ILE A 173 -19.67 6.38 4.85
C ILE A 173 -19.42 6.34 6.35
N THR A 174 -19.83 5.24 6.98
CA THR A 174 -19.61 4.99 8.40
C THR A 174 -18.50 3.97 8.56
N PRO A 175 -17.42 4.27 9.29
CA PRO A 175 -16.37 3.30 9.55
C PRO A 175 -16.89 2.17 10.44
N LEU A 176 -16.41 0.95 10.21
CA LEU A 176 -16.71 -0.23 11.03
C LEU A 176 -15.75 -0.36 12.21
N VAL A 177 -14.57 0.27 12.10
CA VAL A 177 -13.52 0.29 13.12
C VAL A 177 -13.14 1.73 13.40
N ASN A 178 -13.08 2.10 14.68
CA ASN A 178 -12.71 3.42 15.12
C ASN A 178 -11.42 3.38 15.94
N LEU A 179 -10.54 4.36 15.74
CA LEU A 179 -9.37 4.56 16.58
C LEU A 179 -9.81 5.19 17.91
N GLU A 180 -9.72 4.44 19.01
CA GLU A 180 -10.11 4.96 20.33
C GLU A 180 -9.02 5.81 20.97
N ASN A 181 -7.76 5.39 20.85
CA ASN A 181 -6.65 6.07 21.50
C ASN A 181 -5.32 5.85 20.79
N LEU A 182 -4.49 6.88 20.74
CA LEU A 182 -3.14 6.85 20.23
C LEU A 182 -2.20 7.34 21.34
N TYR A 183 -1.28 6.50 21.78
CA TYR A 183 -0.35 6.83 22.85
C TYR A 183 1.06 6.34 22.58
N VAL A 184 2.04 7.01 23.14
CA VAL A 184 3.43 6.55 23.12
C VAL A 184 3.61 5.50 24.22
N PRO A 185 3.89 4.24 23.90
CA PRO A 185 4.04 3.21 24.92
C PRO A 185 5.28 3.48 25.78
N VAL A 186 5.10 3.43 27.09
CA VAL A 186 6.23 3.48 28.03
C VAL A 186 6.89 2.10 28.01
N LYS A 187 8.07 2.03 27.40
CA LYS A 187 8.86 0.80 27.37
C LYS A 187 9.64 0.69 28.68
N SER A 188 9.15 -0.11 29.62
CA SER A 188 9.92 -0.59 30.77
C SER A 188 10.50 -1.97 30.45
N LYS A 189 11.65 -2.02 29.76
CA LYS A 189 12.35 -3.28 29.53
C LYS A 189 13.36 -3.47 30.65
N GLU A 190 13.09 -4.38 31.55
CA GLU A 190 14.02 -4.81 32.62
C GLU A 190 14.64 -6.15 32.18
N THR A 191 15.89 -6.10 31.70
CA THR A 191 16.63 -7.32 31.36
C THR A 191 17.30 -7.87 32.62
N ARG A 192 16.94 -9.09 32.99
CA ARG A 192 17.59 -9.82 34.12
C ARG A 192 18.49 -10.89 33.52
N PHE A 193 19.78 -10.82 33.87
CA PHE A 193 20.73 -11.86 33.52
C PHE A 193 20.69 -12.96 34.55
N ILE A 194 20.73 -14.21 34.11
CA ILE A 194 20.80 -15.39 35.00
C ILE A 194 22.21 -15.96 34.87
N ASP A 195 23.03 -15.77 35.87
CA ASP A 195 24.39 -16.26 35.93
C ASP A 195 24.49 -17.56 36.72
N GLY A 196 25.47 -18.41 36.38
CA GLY A 196 25.76 -19.66 37.05
C GLY A 196 26.19 -20.77 36.09
N SER A 197 26.34 -22.00 36.60
CA SER A 197 26.51 -23.20 35.81
C SER A 197 25.24 -23.50 35.01
N THR A 198 25.35 -24.29 33.95
CA THR A 198 24.20 -24.66 33.11
C THR A 198 23.02 -25.20 33.93
N ASN A 199 23.27 -26.04 34.89
CA ASN A 199 22.22 -26.61 35.74
C ASN A 199 21.54 -25.56 36.62
N GLU A 200 22.30 -24.64 37.21
CA GLU A 200 21.76 -23.53 38.01
C GLU A 200 20.95 -22.55 37.13
N ILE A 201 21.39 -22.26 35.91
CA ILE A 201 20.65 -21.41 34.96
C ILE A 201 19.31 -22.07 34.60
N ILE A 202 19.31 -23.38 34.30
CA ILE A 202 18.11 -24.14 33.98
C ILE A 202 17.12 -24.10 35.16
N GLU A 203 17.58 -24.34 36.35
CA GLU A 203 16.73 -24.34 37.55
C GLU A 203 16.13 -22.95 37.82
N LYS A 204 16.94 -21.89 37.79
CA LYS A 204 16.48 -20.50 37.96
C LYS A 204 15.47 -20.10 36.86
N LEU A 205 15.77 -20.40 35.59
CA LEU A 205 14.88 -20.09 34.48
C LEU A 205 13.55 -20.84 34.62
N THR A 206 13.61 -22.13 34.96
CA THR A 206 12.39 -22.95 35.15
C THR A 206 11.50 -22.38 36.26
N ASN A 207 12.11 -21.90 37.36
CA ASN A 207 11.36 -21.28 38.44
C ASN A 207 10.72 -19.95 38.05
N VAL A 208 11.44 -19.11 37.28
CA VAL A 208 10.87 -17.88 36.72
C VAL A 208 9.68 -18.18 35.82
N LEU A 209 9.82 -19.10 34.88
CA LEU A 209 8.74 -19.48 33.94
C LEU A 209 7.51 -20.04 34.68
N LYS A 210 7.70 -20.89 35.67
CA LYS A 210 6.58 -21.44 36.48
C LYS A 210 5.81 -20.36 37.25
N ASN A 211 6.48 -19.28 37.65
CA ASN A 211 5.86 -18.18 38.41
C ASN A 211 5.15 -17.16 37.50
N GLU A 212 5.63 -17.00 36.26
CA GLU A 212 5.07 -16.04 35.28
C GLU A 212 3.91 -16.66 34.44
N ILE A 213 3.91 -18.00 34.25
CA ILE A 213 2.85 -18.74 33.55
C ILE A 213 1.79 -19.19 34.59
N LYS A 214 0.94 -18.27 34.99
CA LYS A 214 -0.27 -18.58 35.78
C LYS A 214 -1.52 -18.36 34.96
#